data_7f5b5cfdc1af7dc8cceddb9ff7d4980c
#
_entry.id   7f5b5cfdc1af7dc8cceddb9ff7d4980c
#
_cell.length_a   1.000
_cell.length_b   1.000
_cell.length_c   1.000
_cell.angle_alpha   90.00
_cell.angle_beta   90.00
_cell.angle_gamma   90.00
#
_symmetry.space_group_name_H-M   'P 1'
#
loop_
_entity.id
_entity.type
_entity.pdbx_description
1 polymer ?
#
loop_
_entity_poly.entity_id
_entity_poly.type
_entity_poly.pdbx_seq_one_letter_code
_entity_poly.pdbx_strand_id
1 'polypeptide(L)'
;MKSISTYIIILLLIGLFTGCRKSPHARNNARTPVTLSESKKNAGRERNNNVVFPQKNKSTEERRVVNNRKYEGAEIFKKYNSAVFMVYTSDGIRGAQGSGFFIDDEGLAVSNYHVFKGTTIGAEQIKLVDGNIYKVIEVIEKSKEYDFIIFKVACSNTNYIPLAKSKPSIGDKVYAIGSPRGLENTFSSGEVSQWRDTYLMQISALIDHGSSGGALINEYGEVVGITSGTFYDGSQANLNYAWSIDVVKPYIN
;
A
#
# COMPACT_ATOMS: atom_id res chain seq x y z
N MET A 1 -7.46 -51.34 26.13
CA MET A 1 -7.56 -52.19 24.93
C MET A 1 -7.12 -51.31 23.74
N LYS A 2 -6.17 -51.84 23.01
CA LYS A 2 -5.39 -51.24 21.92
C LYS A 2 -6.22 -51.12 20.64
N SER A 3 -6.01 -50.03 19.86
CA SER A 3 -6.26 -50.04 18.40
C SER A 3 -5.44 -48.88 17.83
N ILE A 4 -4.33 -49.06 17.32
CA ILE A 4 -3.72 -49.44 16.03
C ILE A 4 -3.97 -48.34 14.96
N SER A 5 -2.89 -47.71 14.77
CA SER A 5 -2.48 -46.82 13.67
C SER A 5 -2.65 -47.45 12.27
N THR A 6 -3.08 -46.69 11.32
CA THR A 6 -2.92 -47.03 9.89
C THR A 6 -2.16 -45.90 9.18
N TYR A 7 -0.89 -46.14 8.96
CA TYR A 7 -0.04 -45.38 8.04
C TYR A 7 -0.35 -45.83 6.62
N ILE A 8 -0.68 -44.92 5.73
CA ILE A 8 -0.62 -45.12 4.29
C ILE A 8 0.57 -44.37 3.73
N ILE A 9 1.55 -45.17 3.35
CA ILE A 9 2.72 -44.84 2.55
C ILE A 9 2.28 -44.85 1.10
N ILE A 10 2.43 -43.77 0.36
CA ILE A 10 2.43 -43.77 -1.11
C ILE A 10 3.80 -43.37 -1.59
N LEU A 11 4.43 -44.33 -2.26
CA LEU A 11 5.74 -44.28 -2.89
C LEU A 11 5.69 -43.52 -4.23
N LEU A 12 6.70 -42.71 -4.41
CA LEU A 12 7.47 -42.33 -5.60
C LEU A 12 7.04 -42.84 -6.98
N LEU A 13 6.96 -41.91 -7.94
CA LEU A 13 7.37 -42.16 -9.31
C LEU A 13 8.25 -40.98 -9.80
N ILE A 14 9.53 -41.33 -9.99
CA ILE A 14 10.57 -40.54 -10.62
C ILE A 14 10.37 -40.61 -12.12
N GLY A 15 10.23 -39.47 -12.77
CA GLY A 15 10.27 -39.35 -14.22
C GLY A 15 11.36 -38.36 -14.64
N LEU A 16 12.50 -38.93 -15.00
CA LEU A 16 13.60 -38.25 -15.67
C LEU A 16 13.19 -37.83 -17.09
N PHE A 17 13.25 -36.56 -17.40
CA PHE A 17 13.38 -36.10 -18.78
C PHE A 17 14.54 -35.10 -18.91
N THR A 18 15.64 -35.66 -19.41
CA THR A 18 16.77 -34.92 -19.99
C THR A 18 16.39 -34.45 -21.42
N GLY A 19 16.57 -33.18 -21.69
CA GLY A 19 16.34 -32.61 -23.01
C GLY A 19 17.02 -31.26 -23.17
N CYS A 20 18.34 -31.30 -23.37
CA CYS A 20 19.13 -30.16 -23.84
C CYS A 20 18.75 -29.85 -25.29
N ARG A 21 18.34 -28.61 -25.62
CA ARG A 21 18.38 -28.07 -26.97
C ARG A 21 19.03 -26.70 -26.99
N LYS A 22 20.15 -26.66 -27.74
CA LYS A 22 20.94 -25.48 -28.06
C LYS A 22 20.21 -24.58 -29.05
N SER A 23 20.35 -23.27 -28.84
CA SER A 23 20.01 -22.22 -29.81
C SER A 23 21.06 -22.12 -30.93
N PRO A 24 20.70 -21.64 -32.11
CA PRO A 24 21.67 -21.14 -33.05
C PRO A 24 21.73 -19.60 -33.05
N HIS A 25 22.98 -19.14 -33.19
CA HIS A 25 23.39 -17.78 -33.51
C HIS A 25 22.88 -17.29 -34.88
N ALA A 26 22.56 -16.00 -34.98
CA ALA A 26 22.70 -15.19 -36.21
C ALA A 26 22.93 -13.73 -35.79
N ARG A 27 24.02 -13.27 -35.94
CA ARG A 27 24.88 -12.42 -36.84
C ARG A 27 24.27 -11.07 -37.20
N ASN A 28 24.95 -10.06 -36.67
CA ASN A 28 25.37 -8.75 -37.21
C ASN A 28 24.65 -8.19 -38.45
N ASN A 29 24.23 -6.92 -38.32
CA ASN A 29 24.62 -5.91 -39.30
C ASN A 29 24.63 -4.51 -38.69
N ALA A 30 25.83 -3.95 -38.69
CA ALA A 30 26.11 -2.56 -38.45
C ALA A 30 25.77 -1.74 -39.70
N ARG A 31 25.23 -0.54 -39.55
CA ARG A 31 25.47 0.56 -40.51
C ARG A 31 25.44 1.92 -39.79
N THR A 32 26.47 2.62 -40.09
CA THR A 32 27.05 3.90 -39.72
C THR A 32 26.22 5.13 -40.13
N PRO A 33 26.69 6.32 -39.71
CA PRO A 33 25.86 7.51 -39.45
C PRO A 33 25.80 8.44 -40.67
N VAL A 34 24.82 9.34 -40.63
CA VAL A 34 24.73 10.46 -41.60
C VAL A 34 24.86 11.77 -40.85
N THR A 35 25.85 12.51 -41.27
CA THR A 35 26.31 13.83 -40.89
C THR A 35 25.43 14.96 -41.42
N LEU A 36 25.31 16.02 -40.62
CA LEU A 36 25.31 17.47 -40.87
C LEU A 36 24.75 18.04 -42.19
N SER A 37 23.88 19.04 -42.04
CA SER A 37 24.04 20.30 -42.79
C SER A 37 23.49 21.49 -42.00
N GLU A 38 24.40 22.44 -41.76
CA GLU A 38 24.13 23.82 -41.36
C GLU A 38 23.55 24.63 -42.55
N SER A 39 22.69 25.61 -42.25
CA SER A 39 22.66 26.87 -43.00
C SER A 39 21.94 27.97 -42.18
N LYS A 40 22.72 28.90 -41.67
CA LYS A 40 22.89 30.32 -41.92
C LYS A 40 21.62 31.20 -42.00
N LYS A 41 21.59 32.10 -40.98
CA LYS A 41 21.36 33.55 -40.96
C LYS A 41 20.35 34.17 -41.94
N ASN A 42 19.46 34.98 -41.38
CA ASN A 42 19.41 36.41 -41.67
C ASN A 42 18.67 37.25 -40.59
N ALA A 43 19.21 38.40 -40.38
CA ALA A 43 18.83 39.44 -39.43
C ALA A 43 17.71 40.36 -39.98
N GLY A 44 17.02 40.99 -39.04
CA GLY A 44 16.56 42.35 -39.28
C GLY A 44 15.09 42.67 -39.03
N ARG A 45 14.76 43.33 -38.00
CA ARG A 45 14.16 44.68 -37.98
C ARG A 45 13.16 44.88 -36.85
N GLU A 46 13.56 45.74 -35.96
CA GLU A 46 12.72 46.34 -34.91
C GLU A 46 11.45 46.99 -35.48
N ARG A 47 10.35 46.84 -34.76
CA ARG A 47 9.30 47.89 -34.61
C ARG A 47 8.68 47.79 -33.23
N ASN A 48 8.96 48.83 -32.42
CA ASN A 48 8.22 49.21 -31.26
C ASN A 48 6.77 49.44 -31.58
N ASN A 49 5.85 48.80 -30.87
CA ASN A 49 4.52 49.31 -30.62
C ASN A 49 4.12 48.96 -29.19
N ASN A 50 4.22 49.97 -28.32
CA ASN A 50 3.67 49.99 -26.98
C ASN A 50 2.13 49.92 -27.11
N VAL A 51 1.56 48.77 -26.77
CA VAL A 51 0.13 48.65 -26.44
C VAL A 51 0.04 48.24 -24.99
N VAL A 52 -0.35 49.21 -24.16
CA VAL A 52 -0.66 48.98 -22.74
C VAL A 52 -1.99 48.28 -22.65
N PHE A 53 -1.98 47.03 -22.27
CA PHE A 53 -3.17 46.29 -21.86
C PHE A 53 -3.37 46.41 -20.35
N PRO A 54 -4.60 46.60 -19.85
CA PRO A 54 -4.90 46.72 -18.43
C PRO A 54 -4.61 45.36 -17.75
N GLN A 55 -3.81 45.44 -16.67
CA GLN A 55 -3.50 44.31 -15.83
C GLN A 55 -4.81 43.80 -15.18
N LYS A 56 -5.23 42.62 -15.59
CA LYS A 56 -6.27 41.84 -14.93
C LYS A 56 -5.70 41.35 -13.61
N ASN A 57 -6.31 41.74 -12.50
CA ASN A 57 -6.01 41.32 -11.15
C ASN A 57 -5.84 39.79 -11.13
N LYS A 58 -4.61 39.32 -10.84
CA LYS A 58 -4.33 37.95 -10.50
C LYS A 58 -4.97 37.68 -9.14
N SER A 59 -6.11 37.00 -9.15
CA SER A 59 -6.58 36.27 -7.98
C SER A 59 -5.42 35.39 -7.50
N THR A 60 -5.13 35.49 -6.22
CA THR A 60 -4.12 34.71 -5.52
C THR A 60 -4.57 33.26 -5.50
N GLU A 61 -4.29 32.54 -6.57
CA GLU A 61 -4.29 31.09 -6.55
C GLU A 61 -3.09 30.70 -5.69
N GLU A 62 -3.34 30.38 -4.43
CA GLU A 62 -2.39 29.68 -3.59
C GLU A 62 -2.01 28.39 -4.31
N ARG A 63 -0.90 28.41 -5.01
CA ARG A 63 -0.23 27.20 -5.48
C ARG A 63 0.13 26.43 -4.22
N ARG A 64 -0.68 25.43 -3.87
CA ARG A 64 -0.26 24.39 -2.95
C ARG A 64 1.02 23.81 -3.52
N VAL A 65 2.14 24.19 -2.92
CA VAL A 65 3.45 23.59 -3.19
C VAL A 65 3.27 22.13 -2.83
N VAL A 66 3.11 21.28 -3.83
CA VAL A 66 3.19 19.82 -3.64
C VAL A 66 4.61 19.59 -3.14
N ASN A 67 4.73 19.33 -1.86
CA ASN A 67 6.01 19.10 -1.22
C ASN A 67 6.53 17.74 -1.72
N ASN A 68 7.30 17.75 -2.79
CA ASN A 68 7.84 16.57 -3.46
C ASN A 68 9.06 16.00 -2.70
N ARG A 69 9.12 16.28 -1.38
CA ARG A 69 10.17 15.79 -0.50
C ARG A 69 9.93 14.32 -0.18
N LYS A 70 10.95 13.51 -0.36
CA LYS A 70 10.99 12.14 0.15
C LYS A 70 11.34 12.15 1.64
N TYR A 71 10.67 11.28 2.38
CA TYR A 71 10.91 11.03 3.80
C TYR A 71 11.71 9.74 3.99
N GLU A 72 12.61 9.75 4.96
CA GLU A 72 13.27 8.52 5.42
C GLU A 72 12.35 7.71 6.34
N GLY A 73 12.61 6.40 6.50
CA GLY A 73 11.76 5.51 7.28
C GLY A 73 11.50 5.98 8.71
N ALA A 74 12.52 6.52 9.38
CA ALA A 74 12.37 7.08 10.74
C ALA A 74 11.42 8.29 10.77
N GLU A 75 11.44 9.14 9.74
CA GLU A 75 10.54 10.29 9.62
C GLU A 75 9.10 9.82 9.35
N ILE A 76 8.91 8.81 8.48
CA ILE A 76 7.60 8.18 8.20
C ILE A 76 7.00 7.63 9.49
N PHE A 77 7.77 6.84 10.24
CA PHE A 77 7.30 6.26 11.49
C PHE A 77 6.93 7.34 12.50
N LYS A 78 7.82 8.31 12.74
CA LYS A 78 7.57 9.43 13.66
C LYS A 78 6.31 10.21 13.30
N LYS A 79 6.07 10.42 11.99
CA LYS A 79 4.95 11.22 11.50
C LYS A 79 3.61 10.47 11.58
N TYR A 80 3.59 9.17 11.30
CA TYR A 80 2.35 8.43 11.07
C TYR A 80 2.06 7.31 12.08
N ASN A 81 2.97 7.05 13.02
CA ASN A 81 2.74 6.02 14.05
C ASN A 81 1.42 6.21 14.79
N SER A 82 1.05 7.45 15.13
CA SER A 82 -0.21 7.76 15.82
C SER A 82 -1.46 7.70 14.92
N ALA A 83 -1.28 7.61 13.61
CA ALA A 83 -2.38 7.41 12.67
C ALA A 83 -2.76 5.93 12.49
N VAL A 84 -1.91 5.01 12.97
CA VAL A 84 -2.12 3.55 12.88
C VAL A 84 -2.48 3.02 14.26
N PHE A 85 -3.40 2.09 14.33
CA PHE A 85 -3.97 1.59 15.58
C PHE A 85 -4.26 0.08 15.52
N MET A 86 -4.42 -0.53 16.70
CA MET A 86 -4.93 -1.89 16.83
C MET A 86 -6.45 -1.92 16.68
N VAL A 87 -6.95 -2.95 15.99
CA VAL A 87 -8.38 -3.27 15.88
C VAL A 87 -8.65 -4.52 16.70
N TYR A 88 -9.65 -4.46 17.57
CA TYR A 88 -10.17 -5.60 18.30
C TYR A 88 -11.61 -5.89 17.89
N THR A 89 -11.85 -7.14 17.54
CA THR A 89 -13.17 -7.61 17.12
C THR A 89 -13.53 -8.88 17.90
N SER A 90 -14.82 -9.19 18.00
CA SER A 90 -15.30 -10.40 18.69
C SER A 90 -16.60 -10.91 18.08
N ASP A 91 -16.73 -12.22 18.00
CA ASP A 91 -18.00 -12.91 17.66
C ASP A 91 -18.84 -13.24 18.91
N GLY A 92 -18.43 -12.74 20.07
CA GLY A 92 -19.03 -13.01 21.38
C GLY A 92 -18.43 -14.23 22.10
N ILE A 93 -17.63 -15.06 21.39
CA ILE A 93 -16.94 -16.24 21.95
C ILE A 93 -15.44 -16.11 21.76
N ARG A 94 -15.01 -15.64 20.59
CA ARG A 94 -13.60 -15.50 20.19
C ARG A 94 -13.31 -14.06 19.88
N GLY A 95 -12.13 -13.59 20.29
CA GLY A 95 -11.58 -12.30 19.87
C GLY A 95 -10.66 -12.47 18.67
N ALA A 96 -10.66 -11.49 17.79
CA ALA A 96 -9.66 -11.34 16.75
C ALA A 96 -8.97 -9.97 16.89
N GLN A 97 -7.75 -9.87 16.33
CA GLN A 97 -6.96 -8.65 16.37
C GLN A 97 -6.32 -8.42 15.01
N GLY A 98 -6.30 -7.17 14.62
CA GLY A 98 -5.65 -6.66 13.43
C GLY A 98 -5.19 -5.23 13.62
N SER A 99 -4.92 -4.56 12.53
CA SER A 99 -4.53 -3.16 12.45
C SER A 99 -5.54 -2.35 11.66
N GLY A 100 -5.48 -1.04 11.79
CA GLY A 100 -6.20 -0.08 10.97
C GLY A 100 -5.46 1.25 10.96
N PHE A 101 -5.87 2.16 10.10
CA PHE A 101 -5.31 3.50 10.04
C PHE A 101 -6.35 4.54 9.65
N PHE A 102 -6.17 5.77 10.13
CA PHE A 102 -7.00 6.90 9.77
C PHE A 102 -6.59 7.49 8.42
N ILE A 103 -7.58 7.96 7.68
CA ILE A 103 -7.43 8.62 6.37
C ILE A 103 -7.98 10.04 6.36
N ASP A 104 -8.63 10.47 7.47
CA ASP A 104 -8.98 11.86 7.76
C ASP A 104 -8.79 12.17 9.25
N ASP A 105 -8.98 13.41 9.65
CA ASP A 105 -8.87 13.88 11.03
C ASP A 105 -10.18 13.76 11.83
N GLU A 106 -11.24 13.29 11.20
CA GLU A 106 -12.56 13.11 11.82
C GLU A 106 -12.86 11.65 12.22
N GLY A 107 -11.86 10.75 12.15
CA GLY A 107 -11.99 9.36 12.56
C GLY A 107 -12.45 8.41 11.43
N LEU A 108 -12.38 8.82 10.16
CA LEU A 108 -12.57 7.90 9.03
C LEU A 108 -11.34 6.99 8.91
N ALA A 109 -11.59 5.69 8.85
CA ALA A 109 -10.55 4.68 8.97
C ALA A 109 -10.71 3.53 7.99
N VAL A 110 -9.59 2.84 7.74
CA VAL A 110 -9.50 1.68 6.86
C VAL A 110 -8.82 0.52 7.57
N SER A 111 -9.28 -0.70 7.27
CA SER A 111 -8.67 -1.97 7.69
C SER A 111 -8.95 -3.06 6.65
N ASN A 112 -8.55 -4.32 6.93
CA ASN A 112 -8.98 -5.46 6.14
C ASN A 112 -10.38 -5.97 6.54
N TYR A 113 -11.15 -6.42 5.55
CA TYR A 113 -12.44 -7.05 5.77
C TYR A 113 -12.33 -8.29 6.66
N HIS A 114 -11.31 -9.13 6.46
CA HIS A 114 -11.18 -10.39 7.21
C HIS A 114 -10.95 -10.16 8.72
N VAL A 115 -10.41 -9.00 9.14
CA VAL A 115 -10.26 -8.61 10.56
C VAL A 115 -11.63 -8.42 11.21
N PHE A 116 -12.62 -7.95 10.46
CA PHE A 116 -14.00 -7.72 10.93
C PHE A 116 -14.94 -8.88 10.63
N LYS A 117 -14.48 -9.91 9.91
CA LYS A 117 -15.34 -11.01 9.48
C LYS A 117 -15.88 -11.80 10.66
N GLY A 118 -17.21 -11.85 10.76
CA GLY A 118 -17.92 -12.63 11.79
C GLY A 118 -17.97 -11.95 13.16
N THR A 119 -17.61 -10.66 13.26
CA THR A 119 -17.71 -9.92 14.50
C THR A 119 -19.17 -9.60 14.86
N THR A 120 -19.43 -9.42 16.14
CA THR A 120 -20.70 -8.90 16.62
C THR A 120 -20.73 -7.39 16.43
N ILE A 121 -21.72 -6.89 15.70
CA ILE A 121 -21.90 -5.44 15.44
C ILE A 121 -21.93 -4.66 16.77
N GLY A 122 -21.09 -3.64 16.88
CA GLY A 122 -20.95 -2.79 18.07
C GLY A 122 -19.97 -3.32 19.12
N ALA A 123 -19.35 -4.50 18.88
CA ALA A 123 -18.27 -5.03 19.73
C ALA A 123 -16.88 -4.64 19.24
N GLU A 124 -16.81 -3.99 18.07
CA GLU A 124 -15.54 -3.57 17.47
C GLU A 124 -14.99 -2.35 18.17
N GLN A 125 -13.72 -2.42 18.53
CA GLN A 125 -12.99 -1.33 19.19
C GLN A 125 -11.63 -1.15 18.53
N ILE A 126 -11.11 0.06 18.61
CA ILE A 126 -9.74 0.36 18.28
C ILE A 126 -8.97 0.83 19.52
N LYS A 127 -7.68 0.56 19.56
CA LYS A 127 -6.76 1.08 20.58
C LYS A 127 -5.64 1.84 19.88
N LEU A 128 -5.53 3.12 20.23
CA LEU A 128 -4.45 4.01 19.76
C LEU A 128 -3.14 3.72 20.52
N VAL A 129 -2.04 4.24 19.99
CA VAL A 129 -0.71 4.14 20.60
C VAL A 129 -0.59 4.83 21.97
N ASP A 130 -1.44 5.81 22.27
CA ASP A 130 -1.53 6.47 23.56
C ASP A 130 -2.33 5.67 24.61
N GLY A 131 -2.86 4.50 24.21
CA GLY A 131 -3.64 3.60 25.04
C GLY A 131 -5.15 3.87 25.05
N ASN A 132 -5.61 4.97 24.45
CA ASN A 132 -7.03 5.30 24.36
C ASN A 132 -7.78 4.28 23.50
N ILE A 133 -8.99 3.91 23.94
CA ILE A 133 -9.86 2.95 23.28
C ILE A 133 -11.12 3.66 22.79
N TYR A 134 -11.46 3.46 21.53
CA TYR A 134 -12.64 4.04 20.89
C TYR A 134 -13.48 2.93 20.25
N LYS A 135 -14.78 3.19 20.11
CA LYS A 135 -15.71 2.28 19.43
C LYS A 135 -15.77 2.60 17.95
N VAL A 136 -15.95 1.59 17.16
CA VAL A 136 -16.43 1.72 15.78
C VAL A 136 -17.92 2.06 15.86
N ILE A 137 -18.34 3.15 15.21
CA ILE A 137 -19.72 3.65 15.28
C ILE A 137 -20.50 3.42 13.98
N GLU A 138 -19.80 3.24 12.87
CA GLU A 138 -20.40 3.04 11.55
C GLU A 138 -19.46 2.26 10.64
N VAL A 139 -20.01 1.37 9.83
CA VAL A 139 -19.33 0.76 8.67
C VAL A 139 -19.87 1.42 7.41
N ILE A 140 -19.01 2.11 6.67
CA ILE A 140 -19.37 2.87 5.48
C ILE A 140 -19.41 1.96 4.26
N GLU A 141 -18.35 1.17 4.06
CA GLU A 141 -18.26 0.24 2.94
C GLU A 141 -17.31 -0.92 3.28
N LYS A 142 -17.51 -2.06 2.61
CA LYS A 142 -16.65 -3.23 2.75
C LYS A 142 -16.63 -4.08 1.50
N SER A 143 -15.49 -4.70 1.21
CA SER A 143 -15.34 -5.63 0.11
C SER A 143 -14.63 -6.90 0.60
N LYS A 144 -15.27 -8.04 0.37
CA LYS A 144 -14.64 -9.34 0.60
C LYS A 144 -13.65 -9.68 -0.52
N GLU A 145 -13.90 -9.22 -1.73
CA GLU A 145 -13.07 -9.48 -2.91
C GLU A 145 -11.70 -8.79 -2.79
N TYR A 146 -11.71 -7.51 -2.41
CA TYR A 146 -10.50 -6.70 -2.24
C TYR A 146 -10.07 -6.56 -0.78
N ASP A 147 -10.69 -7.34 0.11
CA ASP A 147 -10.34 -7.47 1.52
C ASP A 147 -10.16 -6.13 2.25
N PHE A 148 -11.07 -5.18 2.05
CA PHE A 148 -11.07 -3.90 2.76
C PHE A 148 -12.39 -3.64 3.51
N ILE A 149 -12.31 -2.79 4.52
CA ILE A 149 -13.43 -2.17 5.21
C ILE A 149 -13.12 -0.71 5.51
N ILE A 150 -14.10 0.17 5.27
CA ILE A 150 -14.08 1.60 5.60
C ILE A 150 -15.08 1.80 6.72
N PHE A 151 -14.66 2.45 7.79
CA PHE A 151 -15.50 2.63 8.97
C PHE A 151 -15.20 3.94 9.69
N LYS A 152 -16.15 4.39 10.50
CA LYS A 152 -16.04 5.58 11.35
C LYS A 152 -15.79 5.18 12.78
N VAL A 153 -14.88 5.88 13.45
CA VAL A 153 -14.52 5.72 14.85
C VAL A 153 -15.04 6.92 15.64
N ALA A 154 -15.43 6.71 16.88
CA ALA A 154 -15.94 7.77 17.78
C ALA A 154 -14.82 8.68 18.32
N CYS A 155 -13.99 9.25 17.41
CA CYS A 155 -12.93 10.20 17.76
C CYS A 155 -12.76 11.27 16.67
N SER A 156 -12.07 12.35 16.99
CA SER A 156 -11.75 13.47 16.11
C SER A 156 -10.38 14.04 16.43
N ASN A 157 -9.89 14.93 15.58
CA ASN A 157 -8.53 15.49 15.62
C ASN A 157 -7.45 14.40 15.60
N THR A 158 -7.71 13.35 14.83
CA THR A 158 -6.79 12.23 14.66
C THR A 158 -5.66 12.62 13.68
N ASN A 159 -4.46 12.13 13.96
CA ASN A 159 -3.44 12.10 12.91
C ASN A 159 -3.91 11.11 11.81
N TYR A 160 -3.63 11.40 10.55
CA TYR A 160 -4.06 10.56 9.43
C TYR A 160 -3.00 10.48 8.34
N ILE A 161 -3.15 9.50 7.43
CA ILE A 161 -2.24 9.29 6.32
C ILE A 161 -2.98 9.68 5.03
N PRO A 162 -2.48 10.68 4.27
CA PRO A 162 -3.10 11.06 3.00
C PRO A 162 -3.03 9.92 1.99
N LEU A 163 -4.04 9.81 1.13
CA LEU A 163 -4.10 8.80 0.09
C LEU A 163 -3.15 9.15 -1.06
N ALA A 164 -2.37 8.18 -1.52
CA ALA A 164 -1.50 8.33 -2.69
C ALA A 164 -2.34 8.60 -3.94
N LYS A 165 -1.89 9.55 -4.76
CA LYS A 165 -2.57 9.91 -6.02
C LYS A 165 -2.31 8.91 -7.15
N SER A 166 -1.18 8.23 -7.10
CA SER A 166 -0.74 7.26 -8.12
C SER A 166 -0.29 5.95 -7.48
N LYS A 167 -0.39 4.88 -8.25
CA LYS A 167 0.14 3.57 -7.87
C LYS A 167 1.66 3.61 -7.82
N PRO A 168 2.28 2.91 -6.86
CA PRO A 168 3.73 2.72 -6.85
C PRO A 168 4.16 1.78 -7.99
N SER A 169 5.36 2.00 -8.50
CA SER A 169 6.01 1.13 -9.47
C SER A 169 6.73 -0.04 -8.77
N ILE A 170 7.03 -1.10 -9.52
CA ILE A 170 7.92 -2.16 -9.05
C ILE A 170 9.29 -1.55 -8.74
N GLY A 171 9.85 -1.86 -7.57
CA GLY A 171 11.09 -1.30 -7.05
C GLY A 171 10.91 -0.02 -6.22
N ASP A 172 9.72 0.58 -6.19
CA ASP A 172 9.46 1.73 -5.31
C ASP A 172 9.51 1.30 -3.84
N LYS A 173 10.18 2.12 -3.03
CA LYS A 173 10.32 1.90 -1.60
C LYS A 173 9.01 2.12 -0.88
N VAL A 174 8.70 1.22 0.04
CA VAL A 174 7.49 1.26 0.85
C VAL A 174 7.78 0.94 2.31
N TYR A 175 6.94 1.46 3.19
CA TYR A 175 7.03 1.30 4.64
C TYR A 175 5.70 0.76 5.16
N ALA A 176 5.75 -0.32 5.92
CA ALA A 176 4.57 -0.88 6.56
C ALA A 176 4.55 -0.51 8.04
N ILE A 177 3.40 -0.04 8.52
CA ILE A 177 3.12 0.20 9.94
C ILE A 177 1.87 -0.59 10.32
N GLY A 178 1.98 -1.42 11.36
CA GLY A 178 0.88 -2.22 11.88
C GLY A 178 1.21 -2.74 13.27
N SER A 179 0.28 -3.46 13.90
CA SER A 179 0.38 -3.93 15.28
C SER A 179 0.42 -5.46 15.37
N PRO A 180 1.52 -6.11 14.95
CA PRO A 180 1.62 -7.55 14.96
C PRO A 180 1.52 -8.12 16.38
N ARG A 181 0.78 -9.25 16.54
CA ARG A 181 0.67 -10.02 17.79
C ARG A 181 0.26 -9.20 19.03
N GLY A 182 -0.48 -8.10 18.84
CA GLY A 182 -0.88 -7.21 19.94
C GLY A 182 0.27 -6.36 20.51
N LEU A 183 1.42 -6.35 19.85
CA LEU A 183 2.50 -5.41 20.15
C LEU A 183 2.12 -4.03 19.60
N GLU A 184 2.62 -2.98 20.23
CA GLU A 184 2.50 -1.63 19.71
C GLU A 184 3.04 -1.56 18.28
N ASN A 185 2.63 -0.53 17.55
CA ASN A 185 2.95 -0.37 16.13
C ASN A 185 4.39 -0.73 15.78
N THR A 186 4.53 -1.71 14.91
CA THR A 186 5.81 -2.19 14.39
C THR A 186 6.02 -1.61 12.99
N PHE A 187 7.24 -1.20 12.73
CA PHE A 187 7.68 -0.66 11.45
C PHE A 187 8.50 -1.68 10.68
N SER A 188 8.22 -1.82 9.39
CA SER A 188 9.09 -2.54 8.46
C SER A 188 9.23 -1.77 7.15
N SER A 189 10.34 -1.96 6.45
CA SER A 189 10.62 -1.33 5.17
C SER A 189 10.89 -2.38 4.10
N GLY A 190 10.58 -2.05 2.86
CA GLY A 190 10.81 -2.89 1.70
C GLY A 190 10.47 -2.13 0.42
N GLU A 191 10.18 -2.90 -0.62
CA GLU A 191 9.87 -2.40 -1.96
C GLU A 191 8.64 -3.12 -2.50
N VAL A 192 7.99 -2.52 -3.48
CA VAL A 192 7.00 -3.22 -4.30
C VAL A 192 7.75 -4.24 -5.17
N SER A 193 7.57 -5.51 -4.88
CA SER A 193 8.26 -6.60 -5.59
C SER A 193 7.57 -6.94 -6.92
N GLN A 194 6.23 -6.93 -6.94
CA GLN A 194 5.43 -7.23 -8.13
C GLN A 194 3.97 -6.81 -7.93
N TRP A 195 3.27 -6.52 -9.04
CA TRP A 195 1.82 -6.49 -9.10
C TRP A 195 1.30 -7.87 -9.53
N ARG A 196 0.50 -8.52 -8.69
CA ARG A 196 -0.05 -9.86 -8.97
C ARG A 196 -1.36 -9.79 -9.74
N ASP A 197 -2.10 -8.70 -9.55
CA ASP A 197 -3.22 -8.29 -10.38
C ASP A 197 -3.32 -6.75 -10.39
N THR A 198 -4.46 -6.20 -10.84
CA THR A 198 -4.68 -4.76 -10.92
C THR A 198 -4.55 -4.06 -9.55
N TYR A 199 -4.91 -4.75 -8.46
CA TYR A 199 -4.98 -4.15 -7.12
C TYR A 199 -4.18 -4.88 -6.04
N LEU A 200 -3.55 -6.01 -6.34
CA LEU A 200 -2.77 -6.79 -5.38
C LEU A 200 -1.27 -6.62 -5.59
N MET A 201 -0.60 -6.01 -4.63
CA MET A 201 0.85 -5.85 -4.59
C MET A 201 1.50 -6.97 -3.79
N GLN A 202 2.57 -7.55 -4.33
CA GLN A 202 3.55 -8.28 -3.55
C GLN A 202 4.63 -7.31 -3.09
N ILE A 203 5.03 -7.39 -1.82
CA ILE A 203 6.01 -6.50 -1.20
C ILE A 203 7.10 -7.29 -0.48
N SER A 204 8.28 -6.70 -0.34
CA SER A 204 9.37 -7.27 0.45
C SER A 204 9.38 -6.82 1.91
N ALA A 205 8.58 -5.80 2.28
CA ALA A 205 8.38 -5.39 3.66
C ALA A 205 7.77 -6.54 4.48
N LEU A 206 8.30 -6.80 5.68
CA LEU A 206 7.84 -7.90 6.53
C LEU A 206 6.46 -7.61 7.10
N ILE A 207 5.56 -8.56 6.95
CA ILE A 207 4.20 -8.54 7.50
C ILE A 207 4.03 -9.80 8.36
N ASP A 208 3.50 -9.64 9.57
CA ASP A 208 3.20 -10.75 10.48
C ASP A 208 1.73 -10.71 10.95
N HIS A 209 1.28 -11.75 11.63
CA HIS A 209 -0.07 -11.85 12.19
C HIS A 209 -0.40 -10.64 13.08
N GLY A 210 -1.51 -9.98 12.80
CA GLY A 210 -1.95 -8.73 13.46
C GLY A 210 -1.55 -7.47 12.71
N SER A 211 -0.61 -7.53 11.75
CA SER A 211 -0.33 -6.41 10.84
C SER A 211 -1.40 -6.23 9.76
N SER A 212 -2.27 -7.24 9.55
CA SER A 212 -3.38 -7.16 8.59
C SER A 212 -4.25 -5.94 8.85
N GLY A 213 -4.51 -5.15 7.83
CA GLY A 213 -5.25 -3.88 7.91
C GLY A 213 -4.36 -2.66 8.20
N GLY A 214 -3.05 -2.85 8.40
CA GLY A 214 -2.10 -1.76 8.59
C GLY A 214 -1.81 -0.97 7.32
N ALA A 215 -1.12 0.16 7.47
CA ALA A 215 -0.80 1.07 6.38
C ALA A 215 0.48 0.66 5.65
N LEU A 216 0.43 0.63 4.31
CA LEU A 216 1.61 0.61 3.44
C LEU A 216 1.80 2.01 2.86
N ILE A 217 2.93 2.66 3.16
CA ILE A 217 3.19 4.09 2.93
C ILE A 217 4.36 4.24 1.96
N ASN A 218 4.28 5.17 1.00
CA ASN A 218 5.37 5.49 0.08
C ASN A 218 6.38 6.49 0.71
N GLU A 219 7.48 6.77 0.03
CA GLU A 219 8.50 7.75 0.46
C GLU A 219 7.99 9.19 0.57
N TYR A 220 6.81 9.49 0.01
CA TYR A 220 6.21 10.83 0.09
C TYR A 220 5.27 10.99 1.28
N GLY A 221 5.09 9.92 2.07
CA GLY A 221 4.20 9.91 3.22
C GLY A 221 2.73 9.77 2.87
N GLU A 222 2.43 9.09 1.76
CA GLU A 222 1.07 8.79 1.32
C GLU A 222 0.82 7.28 1.42
N VAL A 223 -0.37 6.88 1.85
CA VAL A 223 -0.74 5.46 1.87
C VAL A 223 -1.00 4.96 0.46
N VAL A 224 -0.29 3.90 0.07
CA VAL A 224 -0.41 3.22 -1.23
C VAL A 224 -1.15 1.90 -1.14
N GLY A 225 -1.29 1.33 0.07
CA GLY A 225 -1.96 0.05 0.24
C GLY A 225 -2.31 -0.31 1.68
N ILE A 226 -3.10 -1.38 1.80
CA ILE A 226 -3.53 -2.01 3.04
C ILE A 226 -2.79 -3.34 3.17
N THR A 227 -1.97 -3.52 4.21
CA THR A 227 -1.24 -4.78 4.42
C THR A 227 -2.22 -5.91 4.74
N SER A 228 -2.11 -7.06 4.05
CA SER A 228 -3.13 -8.13 4.14
C SER A 228 -2.60 -9.48 4.60
N GLY A 229 -1.32 -9.59 4.91
CA GLY A 229 -0.75 -10.81 5.46
C GLY A 229 0.20 -11.54 4.52
N THR A 230 0.58 -12.74 4.95
CA THR A 230 1.56 -13.61 4.28
C THR A 230 0.86 -14.85 3.76
N PHE A 231 1.13 -15.25 2.53
CA PHE A 231 0.71 -16.57 2.03
C PHE A 231 1.65 -17.63 2.60
N TYR A 232 1.10 -18.50 3.45
CA TYR A 232 1.77 -19.71 3.88
C TYR A 232 1.49 -20.83 2.88
N ASP A 233 2.34 -20.96 1.87
CA ASP A 233 2.30 -22.09 0.93
C ASP A 233 3.26 -23.23 1.32
N GLY A 234 3.88 -23.11 2.52
CA GLY A 234 4.92 -24.02 2.98
C GLY A 234 6.31 -23.73 2.40
N SER A 235 6.43 -22.74 1.51
CA SER A 235 7.73 -22.26 1.06
C SER A 235 8.38 -21.37 2.14
N GLN A 236 9.71 -21.33 2.17
CA GLN A 236 10.44 -20.40 3.04
C GLN A 236 10.46 -18.97 2.47
N ALA A 237 9.80 -18.73 1.36
CA ALA A 237 9.66 -17.41 0.77
C ALA A 237 8.57 -16.64 1.54
N ASN A 238 8.97 -15.64 2.31
CA ASN A 238 8.05 -14.69 2.93
C ASN A 238 7.40 -13.81 1.84
N LEU A 239 6.33 -14.33 1.23
CA LEU A 239 5.56 -13.60 0.23
C LEU A 239 4.52 -12.74 0.96
N ASN A 240 4.82 -11.47 1.13
CA ASN A 240 3.94 -10.51 1.77
C ASN A 240 3.11 -9.75 0.73
N TYR A 241 1.87 -9.43 1.08
CA TYR A 241 0.92 -8.81 0.17
C TYR A 241 0.23 -7.60 0.79
N ALA A 242 -0.14 -6.67 -0.07
CA ALA A 242 -0.99 -5.53 0.28
C ALA A 242 -1.98 -5.24 -0.84
N TRP A 243 -3.22 -4.91 -0.48
CA TRP A 243 -4.21 -4.38 -1.40
C TRP A 243 -3.92 -2.91 -1.69
N SER A 244 -3.99 -2.51 -2.95
CA SER A 244 -3.84 -1.11 -3.35
C SER A 244 -4.89 -0.23 -2.68
N ILE A 245 -4.51 0.95 -2.22
CA ILE A 245 -5.45 1.92 -1.67
C ILE A 245 -6.48 2.41 -2.71
N ASP A 246 -6.23 2.18 -3.99
CA ASP A 246 -7.17 2.56 -5.05
C ASP A 246 -8.52 1.84 -4.95
N VAL A 247 -8.58 0.67 -4.28
CA VAL A 247 -9.86 -0.04 -4.06
C VAL A 247 -10.79 0.72 -3.10
N VAL A 248 -10.22 1.60 -2.27
CA VAL A 248 -10.95 2.39 -1.25
C VAL A 248 -11.42 3.74 -1.81
N LYS A 249 -10.63 4.36 -2.71
CA LYS A 249 -10.87 5.72 -3.24
C LYS A 249 -12.27 5.98 -3.79
N PRO A 250 -12.95 5.06 -4.51
CA PRO A 250 -14.30 5.30 -5.03
C PRO A 250 -15.36 5.58 -3.96
N TYR A 251 -15.10 5.24 -2.70
CA TYR A 251 -16.04 5.32 -1.57
C TYR A 251 -15.73 6.44 -0.59
N ILE A 252 -14.70 7.23 -0.89
CA ILE A 252 -14.25 8.37 -0.06
C ILE A 252 -14.33 9.61 -0.93
N ASN A 253 -15.25 10.49 -0.62
CA ASN A 253 -15.45 11.78 -1.29
C ASN A 253 -14.79 12.90 -0.50
#